data_a8aaaaaab15b1d53ed7fdad993fee2bb
#
_entry.id   a8aaaaaab15b1d53ed7fdad993fee2bb
#
_cell.length_a   1.000
_cell.length_b   1.000
_cell.length_c   1.000
_cell.angle_alpha   90.00
_cell.angle_beta   90.00
_cell.angle_gamma   90.00
#
_symmetry.space_group_name_H-M   'P 1'
#
loop_
_entity.id
_entity.type
_entity.pdbx_description
1 polymer ?
#
loop_
_entity_poly.entity_id
_entity_poly.type
_entity_poly.pdbx_seq_one_letter_code
_entity_poly.pdbx_strand_id
1 'polypeptide(L)'
;MNCYFFTFGCKVNSCETAGMEAIFQAAGYTITTQPEQADVIILNTCTVTASGDSRMHTALRRLRAGNPDAVMVLTGCFAQAFPEEAAALPEADLVIGTQDRDRLPQLVQQFLMGNRAPMQHIPAYTGTEAFACLPHHLPADRTRAFLKIQDGCNCFCSYCIIPYARGRCRSMPLDVLQQEVSQFAAEGYTEIVLCGINLAFYGKEWGGSLLDAVSLCCQTSGIQRVRLGSLEPERMTEDLLDALAALPAFCPQFHLSLQSGCDHTLKEMHRRYTTQEYAALCAAIRSRFPVCAITTDIMVGFPGETDADFAESLAFAESMQFAKIHVFRYSPRTGTPAAKRPDQISDSVKHTRMVAMQQLAETARTAFLSSRIGLTLPVLFERERDAAFHNGHTPDFTPVKIPAEKEKKSLRKSIFYVRIEESDSACCFGHIVPKDNANSSQKE
;
A
#
# COMPACT_ATOMS: atom_id res chain seq x y z
N MET A 1 -13.51 23.35 -16.42
CA MET A 1 -14.19 22.74 -15.27
C MET A 1 -13.16 22.26 -14.28
N ASN A 2 -13.41 22.47 -12.98
CA ASN A 2 -12.53 22.06 -11.89
C ASN A 2 -12.91 20.66 -11.38
N CYS A 3 -11.93 19.81 -11.18
CA CYS A 3 -12.14 18.46 -10.65
C CYS A 3 -11.38 18.29 -9.33
N TYR A 4 -12.05 17.75 -8.31
CA TYR A 4 -11.46 17.43 -7.02
C TYR A 4 -11.47 15.92 -6.81
N PHE A 5 -10.34 15.36 -6.35
CA PHE A 5 -10.20 13.94 -6.04
C PHE A 5 -10.05 13.72 -4.54
N PHE A 6 -10.82 12.78 -4.01
CA PHE A 6 -10.69 12.32 -2.64
C PHE A 6 -10.45 10.80 -2.62
N THR A 7 -9.34 10.37 -2.04
CA THR A 7 -8.92 8.96 -2.09
C THR A 7 -8.95 8.33 -0.72
N PHE A 8 -9.65 7.22 -0.62
CA PHE A 8 -9.56 6.29 0.50
C PHE A 8 -8.76 5.06 0.10
N GLY A 9 -8.03 4.46 1.06
CA GLY A 9 -7.52 3.11 0.94
C GLY A 9 -6.01 3.01 0.81
N CYS A 10 -5.58 2.12 -0.07
CA CYS A 10 -4.20 1.66 -0.17
C CYS A 10 -3.37 2.42 -1.22
N LYS A 11 -2.09 2.07 -1.33
CA LYS A 11 -1.19 2.62 -2.35
C LYS A 11 -1.72 2.42 -3.78
N VAL A 12 -2.41 1.29 -4.05
CA VAL A 12 -3.02 1.03 -5.36
C VAL A 12 -4.08 2.08 -5.69
N ASN A 13 -4.98 2.40 -4.73
CA ASN A 13 -5.96 3.46 -4.93
C ASN A 13 -5.29 4.83 -5.18
N SER A 14 -4.19 5.11 -4.49
CA SER A 14 -3.45 6.37 -4.70
C SER A 14 -2.79 6.44 -6.08
N CYS A 15 -2.27 5.32 -6.61
CA CYS A 15 -1.77 5.26 -7.98
C CYS A 15 -2.89 5.49 -9.00
N GLU A 16 -4.02 4.84 -8.78
CA GLU A 16 -5.19 4.96 -9.65
C GLU A 16 -5.78 6.37 -9.65
N THR A 17 -5.79 7.04 -8.50
CA THR A 17 -6.21 8.46 -8.43
C THR A 17 -5.27 9.35 -9.24
N ALA A 18 -3.95 9.18 -9.11
CA ALA A 18 -3.00 9.95 -9.91
C ALA A 18 -3.20 9.72 -11.42
N GLY A 19 -3.50 8.48 -11.84
CA GLY A 19 -3.84 8.18 -13.22
C GLY A 19 -5.16 8.82 -13.68
N MET A 20 -6.18 8.82 -12.84
CA MET A 20 -7.45 9.49 -13.13
C MET A 20 -7.27 11.01 -13.21
N GLU A 21 -6.47 11.62 -12.34
CA GLU A 21 -6.11 13.05 -12.42
C GLU A 21 -5.50 13.40 -13.78
N ALA A 22 -4.54 12.57 -14.25
CA ALA A 22 -3.91 12.76 -15.56
C ALA A 22 -4.91 12.69 -16.73
N ILE A 23 -5.85 11.73 -16.70
CA ILE A 23 -6.89 11.59 -17.72
C ILE A 23 -7.82 12.82 -17.73
N PHE A 24 -8.21 13.31 -16.56
CA PHE A 24 -9.04 14.51 -16.46
C PHE A 24 -8.31 15.76 -16.94
N GLN A 25 -7.02 15.91 -16.63
CA GLN A 25 -6.20 17.01 -17.16
C GLN A 25 -6.09 16.94 -18.69
N ALA A 26 -5.86 15.76 -19.26
CA ALA A 26 -5.84 15.56 -20.70
C ALA A 26 -7.20 15.86 -21.36
N ALA A 27 -8.32 15.68 -20.64
CA ALA A 27 -9.67 16.03 -21.07
C ALA A 27 -10.01 17.53 -20.84
N GLY A 28 -9.05 18.35 -20.38
CA GLY A 28 -9.21 19.81 -20.22
C GLY A 28 -9.79 20.24 -18.86
N TYR A 29 -9.79 19.34 -17.86
CA TYR A 29 -10.16 19.71 -16.49
C TYR A 29 -8.96 20.25 -15.73
N THR A 30 -9.21 21.20 -14.82
CA THR A 30 -8.22 21.69 -13.85
C THR A 30 -8.38 20.92 -12.53
N ILE A 31 -7.28 20.34 -12.01
CA ILE A 31 -7.33 19.67 -10.71
C ILE A 31 -7.23 20.73 -9.60
N THR A 32 -8.22 20.76 -8.72
CA THR A 32 -8.28 21.66 -7.56
C THR A 32 -8.02 20.90 -6.25
N THR A 33 -7.50 21.60 -5.25
CA THR A 33 -7.36 21.10 -3.87
C THR A 33 -8.53 21.54 -2.97
N GLN A 34 -9.45 22.35 -3.50
CA GLN A 34 -10.58 22.91 -2.76
C GLN A 34 -11.89 22.30 -3.28
N PRO A 35 -12.52 21.39 -2.50
CA PRO A 35 -13.75 20.71 -2.95
C PRO A 35 -14.92 21.67 -3.20
N GLU A 36 -14.95 22.84 -2.52
CA GLU A 36 -16.00 23.85 -2.68
C GLU A 36 -15.97 24.55 -4.05
N GLN A 37 -14.83 24.48 -4.75
CA GLN A 37 -14.61 25.08 -6.07
C GLN A 37 -14.72 24.07 -7.22
N ALA A 38 -15.00 22.81 -6.90
CA ALA A 38 -15.03 21.74 -7.88
C ALA A 38 -16.39 21.68 -8.60
N ASP A 39 -16.36 21.56 -9.94
CA ASP A 39 -17.52 21.20 -10.74
C ASP A 39 -17.80 19.69 -10.69
N VAL A 40 -16.73 18.89 -10.48
CA VAL A 40 -16.77 17.43 -10.37
C VAL A 40 -15.97 17.00 -9.17
N ILE A 41 -16.55 16.16 -8.32
CA ILE A 41 -15.89 15.55 -7.16
C ILE A 41 -15.84 14.04 -7.34
N ILE A 42 -14.66 13.46 -7.31
CA ILE A 42 -14.44 12.01 -7.48
C ILE A 42 -13.94 11.41 -6.18
N LEU A 43 -14.72 10.47 -5.63
CA LEU A 43 -14.32 9.66 -4.48
C LEU A 43 -13.83 8.30 -4.96
N ASN A 44 -12.53 8.04 -4.84
CA ASN A 44 -11.95 6.72 -5.06
C ASN A 44 -11.92 5.94 -3.74
N THR A 45 -12.71 4.88 -3.65
CA THR A 45 -13.07 4.21 -2.40
C THR A 45 -12.34 2.90 -2.17
N CYS A 46 -12.16 2.57 -0.88
CA CYS A 46 -11.72 1.27 -0.41
C CYS A 46 -12.84 0.59 0.38
N THR A 47 -12.79 -0.74 0.50
CA THR A 47 -13.80 -1.49 1.23
C THR A 47 -13.20 -2.68 2.00
N VAL A 48 -11.96 -2.55 2.46
CA VAL A 48 -11.30 -3.61 3.23
C VAL A 48 -11.89 -3.73 4.64
N THR A 49 -12.36 -2.62 5.23
CA THR A 49 -12.92 -2.59 6.59
C THR A 49 -14.22 -1.78 6.66
N ALA A 50 -15.15 -2.18 7.54
CA ALA A 50 -16.40 -1.43 7.79
C ALA A 50 -16.14 -0.01 8.31
N SER A 51 -15.07 0.20 9.09
CA SER A 51 -14.69 1.56 9.52
C SER A 51 -14.22 2.43 8.36
N GLY A 52 -13.64 1.83 7.32
CA GLY A 52 -13.32 2.50 6.06
C GLY A 52 -14.58 2.96 5.34
N ASP A 53 -15.58 2.09 5.24
CA ASP A 53 -16.87 2.42 4.62
C ASP A 53 -17.59 3.53 5.39
N SER A 54 -17.64 3.46 6.73
CA SER A 54 -18.26 4.51 7.56
C SER A 54 -17.60 5.88 7.36
N ARG A 55 -16.28 5.92 7.23
CA ARG A 55 -15.55 7.16 6.92
C ARG A 55 -15.85 7.67 5.51
N MET A 56 -15.99 6.77 4.54
CA MET A 56 -16.37 7.10 3.17
C MET A 56 -17.76 7.73 3.13
N HIS A 57 -18.77 7.13 3.78
CA HIS A 57 -20.12 7.70 3.88
C HIS A 57 -20.11 9.10 4.53
N THR A 58 -19.34 9.27 5.61
CA THR A 58 -19.21 10.58 6.28
C THR A 58 -18.58 11.62 5.35
N ALA A 59 -17.54 11.26 4.60
CA ALA A 59 -16.89 12.17 3.66
C ALA A 59 -17.82 12.51 2.48
N LEU A 60 -18.52 11.54 1.93
CA LEU A 60 -19.47 11.73 0.82
C LEU A 60 -20.55 12.74 1.20
N ARG A 61 -21.20 12.57 2.37
CA ARG A 61 -22.20 13.51 2.89
C ARG A 61 -21.63 14.92 3.09
N ARG A 62 -20.44 15.01 3.69
CA ARG A 62 -19.77 16.29 3.93
C ARG A 62 -19.46 17.02 2.61
N LEU A 63 -18.94 16.31 1.61
CA LEU A 63 -18.61 16.88 0.30
C LEU A 63 -19.86 17.35 -0.42
N ARG A 64 -20.94 16.55 -0.44
CA ARG A 64 -22.22 16.94 -1.02
C ARG A 64 -22.84 18.15 -0.32
N ALA A 65 -22.79 18.22 1.01
CA ALA A 65 -23.29 19.36 1.77
C ALA A 65 -22.46 20.64 1.54
N GLY A 66 -21.14 20.51 1.36
CA GLY A 66 -20.23 21.63 1.10
C GLY A 66 -20.29 22.13 -0.36
N ASN A 67 -20.72 21.31 -1.30
CA ASN A 67 -20.86 21.67 -2.70
C ASN A 67 -22.05 20.90 -3.34
N PRO A 68 -23.29 21.41 -3.17
CA PRO A 68 -24.50 20.73 -3.65
C PRO A 68 -24.60 20.60 -5.17
N ASP A 69 -23.98 21.51 -5.92
CA ASP A 69 -24.09 21.60 -7.39
C ASP A 69 -23.06 20.77 -8.14
N ALA A 70 -21.99 20.33 -7.46
CA ALA A 70 -20.95 19.50 -8.06
C ALA A 70 -21.48 18.12 -8.48
N VAL A 71 -20.97 17.61 -9.60
CA VAL A 71 -21.19 16.21 -9.99
C VAL A 71 -20.37 15.29 -9.07
N MET A 72 -21.07 14.45 -8.30
CA MET A 72 -20.46 13.55 -7.35
C MET A 72 -20.28 12.15 -7.94
N VAL A 73 -19.03 11.75 -8.16
CA VAL A 73 -18.67 10.45 -8.72
C VAL A 73 -18.11 9.55 -7.61
N LEU A 74 -18.75 8.42 -7.39
CA LEU A 74 -18.28 7.37 -6.48
C LEU A 74 -17.63 6.25 -7.30
N THR A 75 -16.36 5.96 -7.07
CA THR A 75 -15.63 4.86 -7.75
C THR A 75 -14.79 4.06 -6.76
N GLY A 76 -14.25 2.94 -7.20
CA GLY A 76 -13.32 2.13 -6.40
C GLY A 76 -13.89 0.84 -5.87
N CYS A 77 -13.18 0.26 -4.88
CA CYS A 77 -13.48 -1.08 -4.39
C CYS A 77 -14.87 -1.20 -3.77
N PHE A 78 -15.38 -0.16 -3.09
CA PHE A 78 -16.72 -0.18 -2.51
C PHE A 78 -17.79 -0.25 -3.60
N ALA A 79 -17.71 0.62 -4.60
CA ALA A 79 -18.67 0.64 -5.71
C ALA A 79 -18.70 -0.70 -6.47
N GLN A 80 -17.54 -1.33 -6.67
CA GLN A 80 -17.44 -2.61 -7.37
C GLN A 80 -17.93 -3.80 -6.53
N ALA A 81 -17.62 -3.81 -5.22
CA ALA A 81 -17.97 -4.94 -4.35
C ALA A 81 -19.44 -4.91 -3.89
N PHE A 82 -20.02 -3.72 -3.76
CA PHE A 82 -21.38 -3.48 -3.24
C PHE A 82 -22.15 -2.54 -4.18
N PRO A 83 -22.41 -2.97 -5.42
CA PRO A 83 -22.99 -2.09 -6.45
C PRO A 83 -24.38 -1.58 -6.07
N GLU A 84 -25.22 -2.41 -5.46
CA GLU A 84 -26.57 -2.03 -5.04
C GLU A 84 -26.56 -1.00 -3.90
N GLU A 85 -25.67 -1.22 -2.90
CA GLU A 85 -25.49 -0.26 -1.79
C GLU A 85 -24.93 1.06 -2.29
N ALA A 86 -23.94 1.03 -3.20
CA ALA A 86 -23.34 2.22 -3.77
C ALA A 86 -24.37 3.04 -4.59
N ALA A 87 -25.20 2.36 -5.36
CA ALA A 87 -26.25 2.98 -6.16
C ALA A 87 -27.39 3.58 -5.34
N ALA A 88 -27.63 3.07 -4.15
CA ALA A 88 -28.64 3.59 -3.25
C ALA A 88 -28.20 4.86 -2.49
N LEU A 89 -26.95 5.32 -2.67
CA LEU A 89 -26.45 6.53 -2.00
C LEU A 89 -26.98 7.80 -2.68
N PRO A 90 -27.85 8.59 -2.03
CA PRO A 90 -28.46 9.75 -2.64
C PRO A 90 -27.48 10.89 -2.92
N GLU A 91 -26.31 10.84 -2.30
CA GLU A 91 -25.25 11.83 -2.50
C GLU A 91 -24.43 11.60 -3.77
N ALA A 92 -24.48 10.40 -4.39
CA ALA A 92 -23.73 10.04 -5.58
C ALA A 92 -24.58 10.22 -6.85
N ASP A 93 -24.08 10.98 -7.82
CA ASP A 93 -24.70 11.15 -9.13
C ASP A 93 -24.28 10.05 -10.10
N LEU A 94 -22.99 9.67 -10.06
CA LEU A 94 -22.41 8.58 -10.85
C LEU A 94 -21.75 7.56 -9.94
N VAL A 95 -22.04 6.28 -10.17
CA VAL A 95 -21.40 5.17 -9.49
C VAL A 95 -20.66 4.32 -10.52
N ILE A 96 -19.33 4.25 -10.39
CA ILE A 96 -18.45 3.64 -11.38
C ILE A 96 -17.56 2.61 -10.68
N GLY A 97 -17.46 1.41 -11.25
CA GLY A 97 -16.65 0.32 -10.69
C GLY A 97 -15.15 0.57 -10.72
N THR A 98 -14.40 -0.50 -10.63
CA THR A 98 -12.93 -0.48 -10.72
C THR A 98 -12.41 -0.67 -12.14
N GLN A 99 -13.28 -0.98 -13.09
CA GLN A 99 -13.00 -1.11 -14.52
C GLN A 99 -13.32 0.20 -15.26
N ASP A 100 -12.83 0.34 -16.48
CA ASP A 100 -13.13 1.46 -17.41
C ASP A 100 -12.92 2.87 -16.83
N ARG A 101 -11.95 3.01 -15.93
CA ARG A 101 -11.62 4.31 -15.32
C ARG A 101 -11.01 5.30 -16.29
N ASP A 102 -10.45 4.83 -17.39
CA ASP A 102 -10.00 5.62 -18.53
C ASP A 102 -11.16 6.38 -19.21
N ARG A 103 -12.39 5.89 -19.08
CA ARG A 103 -13.61 6.48 -19.64
C ARG A 103 -14.32 7.47 -18.69
N LEU A 104 -13.79 7.70 -17.50
CA LEU A 104 -14.42 8.56 -16.49
C LEU A 104 -14.79 9.95 -17.02
N PRO A 105 -13.90 10.71 -17.73
CA PRO A 105 -14.27 12.02 -18.25
C PRO A 105 -15.44 11.97 -19.23
N GLN A 106 -15.50 10.94 -20.09
CA GLN A 106 -16.60 10.75 -21.04
C GLN A 106 -17.92 10.44 -20.32
N LEU A 107 -17.89 9.60 -19.28
CA LEU A 107 -19.07 9.27 -18.47
C LEU A 107 -19.60 10.51 -17.73
N VAL A 108 -18.72 11.34 -17.20
CA VAL A 108 -19.07 12.64 -16.59
C VAL A 108 -19.70 13.57 -17.63
N GLN A 109 -19.15 13.66 -18.84
CA GLN A 109 -19.71 14.48 -19.91
C GLN A 109 -21.09 13.97 -20.35
N GLN A 110 -21.27 12.66 -20.49
CA GLN A 110 -22.59 12.07 -20.80
C GLN A 110 -23.64 12.44 -19.76
N PHE A 111 -23.28 12.37 -18.47
CA PHE A 111 -24.15 12.79 -17.37
C PHE A 111 -24.53 14.29 -17.47
N LEU A 112 -23.55 15.15 -17.74
CA LEU A 112 -23.76 16.61 -17.85
C LEU A 112 -24.60 17.01 -19.07
N MET A 113 -24.44 16.30 -20.19
CA MET A 113 -25.21 16.56 -21.43
C MET A 113 -26.60 15.92 -21.40
N GLY A 114 -26.82 14.94 -20.52
CA GLY A 114 -28.10 14.28 -20.34
C GLY A 114 -29.03 15.05 -19.39
N ASN A 115 -30.03 14.34 -18.87
CA ASN A 115 -31.00 14.89 -17.92
C ASN A 115 -30.50 14.87 -16.46
N ARG A 116 -29.24 14.64 -16.23
CA ARG A 116 -28.58 14.46 -14.89
C ARG A 116 -29.26 13.37 -14.03
N ALA A 117 -29.81 12.33 -14.66
CA ALA A 117 -30.34 11.21 -13.93
C ALA A 117 -29.18 10.35 -13.36
N PRO A 118 -29.31 9.83 -12.13
CA PRO A 118 -28.29 8.97 -11.53
C PRO A 118 -27.88 7.83 -12.47
N MET A 119 -26.58 7.62 -12.63
CA MET A 119 -26.02 6.67 -13.60
C MET A 119 -25.08 5.69 -12.92
N GLN A 120 -25.14 4.43 -13.33
CA GLN A 120 -24.24 3.37 -12.91
C GLN A 120 -23.45 2.79 -14.09
N HIS A 121 -22.15 2.58 -13.88
CA HIS A 121 -21.29 1.83 -14.78
C HIS A 121 -20.36 0.92 -13.99
N ILE A 122 -20.83 -0.29 -13.69
CA ILE A 122 -20.13 -1.28 -12.85
C ILE A 122 -20.12 -2.62 -13.59
N PRO A 123 -19.27 -2.78 -14.61
CA PRO A 123 -19.17 -4.07 -15.31
C PRO A 123 -18.71 -5.15 -14.34
N ALA A 124 -19.33 -6.33 -14.47
CA ALA A 124 -18.91 -7.52 -13.72
C ALA A 124 -17.56 -8.02 -14.25
N TYR A 125 -16.73 -8.56 -13.36
CA TYR A 125 -15.50 -9.23 -13.76
C TYR A 125 -15.81 -10.58 -14.40
N THR A 126 -15.27 -10.80 -15.60
CA THR A 126 -15.37 -12.05 -16.37
C THR A 126 -14.18 -12.99 -16.16
N GLY A 127 -13.05 -12.43 -15.69
CA GLY A 127 -11.78 -13.14 -15.48
C GLY A 127 -10.83 -13.10 -16.68
N THR A 128 -11.21 -12.37 -17.74
CA THR A 128 -10.42 -12.22 -18.99
C THR A 128 -9.91 -10.78 -19.19
N GLU A 129 -10.13 -9.91 -18.20
CA GLU A 129 -9.74 -8.51 -18.29
C GLU A 129 -8.21 -8.35 -18.38
N ALA A 130 -7.76 -7.49 -19.29
CA ALA A 130 -6.38 -7.05 -19.34
C ALA A 130 -6.03 -6.11 -18.16
N PHE A 131 -4.75 -5.94 -17.88
CA PHE A 131 -4.30 -4.93 -16.93
C PHE A 131 -4.63 -3.53 -17.47
N ALA A 132 -5.33 -2.73 -16.67
CA ALA A 132 -5.65 -1.36 -17.03
C ALA A 132 -4.44 -0.45 -16.75
N CYS A 133 -3.77 -0.02 -17.82
CA CYS A 133 -2.71 0.96 -17.77
C CYS A 133 -3.34 2.36 -17.76
N LEU A 134 -3.39 3.00 -16.59
CA LEU A 134 -3.73 4.42 -16.50
C LEU A 134 -2.45 5.24 -16.67
N PRO A 135 -2.48 6.39 -17.37
CA PRO A 135 -1.31 7.24 -17.49
C PRO A 135 -0.84 7.68 -16.10
N HIS A 136 0.47 7.72 -15.90
CA HIS A 136 1.01 8.16 -14.62
C HIS A 136 1.34 9.65 -14.69
N HIS A 137 0.74 10.40 -13.81
CA HIS A 137 1.14 11.76 -13.50
C HIS A 137 1.47 11.81 -12.00
N LEU A 138 2.74 11.99 -11.68
CA LEU A 138 3.12 12.14 -10.28
C LEU A 138 3.14 13.62 -9.92
N PRO A 139 2.47 14.02 -8.84
CA PRO A 139 2.63 15.37 -8.30
C PRO A 139 4.12 15.64 -8.04
N ALA A 140 4.62 16.78 -8.53
CA ALA A 140 6.03 17.19 -8.41
C ALA A 140 6.54 17.22 -6.96
N ASP A 141 5.62 17.21 -5.99
CA ASP A 141 5.92 17.23 -4.56
C ASP A 141 6.17 15.83 -3.95
N ARG A 142 6.07 14.74 -4.70
CA ARG A 142 6.43 13.40 -4.20
C ARG A 142 7.92 13.14 -4.30
N THR A 143 8.44 12.44 -3.31
CA THR A 143 9.86 12.02 -3.26
C THR A 143 10.09 10.69 -3.95
N ARG A 144 9.08 9.79 -3.92
CA ARG A 144 9.09 8.46 -4.53
C ARG A 144 8.01 8.33 -5.58
N ALA A 145 8.30 7.59 -6.64
CA ALA A 145 7.32 7.17 -7.61
C ALA A 145 6.61 5.89 -7.12
N PHE A 146 5.27 5.94 -7.02
CA PHE A 146 4.46 4.74 -6.76
C PHE A 146 3.90 4.25 -8.08
N LEU A 147 4.19 3.01 -8.43
CA LEU A 147 3.78 2.40 -9.69
C LEU A 147 2.95 1.13 -9.42
N LYS A 148 1.68 1.15 -9.83
CA LYS A 148 0.84 -0.04 -9.79
C LYS A 148 1.21 -0.94 -10.96
N ILE A 149 1.79 -2.10 -10.68
CA ILE A 149 2.19 -3.09 -11.70
C ILE A 149 1.33 -4.35 -11.71
N GLN A 150 0.50 -4.56 -10.69
CA GLN A 150 -0.33 -5.74 -10.54
C GLN A 150 -1.70 -5.36 -9.95
N ASP A 151 -2.77 -6.03 -10.36
CA ASP A 151 -4.12 -5.86 -9.85
C ASP A 151 -4.83 -7.22 -9.74
N GLY A 152 -5.91 -7.26 -8.91
CA GLY A 152 -6.66 -8.47 -8.66
C GLY A 152 -5.93 -9.50 -7.80
N CYS A 153 -6.66 -10.53 -7.34
CA CYS A 153 -6.12 -11.57 -6.48
C CYS A 153 -6.84 -12.91 -6.70
N ASN A 154 -6.08 -14.02 -6.71
CA ASN A 154 -6.59 -15.38 -6.88
C ASN A 154 -6.56 -16.20 -5.58
N CYS A 155 -6.24 -15.61 -4.42
CA CYS A 155 -6.10 -16.34 -3.15
C CYS A 155 -7.45 -16.73 -2.53
N PHE A 156 -8.48 -15.91 -2.65
CA PHE A 156 -9.81 -16.14 -2.07
C PHE A 156 -9.77 -16.51 -0.58
N CYS A 157 -8.95 -15.77 0.20
CA CYS A 157 -8.95 -15.92 1.65
C CYS A 157 -10.37 -15.74 2.19
N SER A 158 -10.76 -16.52 3.21
CA SER A 158 -12.16 -16.63 3.66
C SER A 158 -12.79 -15.32 4.14
N TYR A 159 -11.98 -14.33 4.52
CA TYR A 159 -12.40 -13.00 4.99
C TYR A 159 -12.36 -11.91 3.92
N CYS A 160 -11.77 -12.18 2.74
CA CYS A 160 -11.32 -11.14 1.84
C CYS A 160 -12.32 -10.85 0.72
N ILE A 161 -12.74 -9.58 0.62
CA ILE A 161 -13.64 -9.09 -0.44
C ILE A 161 -12.90 -8.70 -1.73
N ILE A 162 -11.58 -8.61 -1.70
CA ILE A 162 -10.78 -8.08 -2.81
C ILE A 162 -10.93 -8.84 -4.12
N PRO A 163 -10.99 -10.19 -4.18
CA PRO A 163 -11.23 -10.89 -5.44
C PRO A 163 -12.54 -10.47 -6.13
N TYR A 164 -13.54 -10.07 -5.39
CA TYR A 164 -14.84 -9.59 -5.90
C TYR A 164 -14.79 -8.12 -6.32
N ALA A 165 -13.99 -7.31 -5.62
CA ALA A 165 -13.82 -5.90 -5.92
C ALA A 165 -12.80 -5.61 -7.05
N ARG A 166 -11.88 -6.56 -7.30
CA ARG A 166 -10.73 -6.35 -8.20
C ARG A 166 -10.55 -7.42 -9.27
N GLY A 167 -11.33 -8.48 -9.22
CA GLY A 167 -11.23 -9.61 -10.17
C GLY A 167 -9.96 -10.45 -10.01
N ARG A 168 -9.64 -11.20 -11.07
CA ARG A 168 -8.47 -12.09 -11.12
C ARG A 168 -7.16 -11.31 -11.22
N CYS A 169 -6.06 -11.99 -10.86
CA CYS A 169 -4.71 -11.46 -11.04
C CYS A 169 -4.45 -11.08 -12.49
N ARG A 170 -3.91 -9.90 -12.69
CA ARG A 170 -3.42 -9.37 -13.96
C ARG A 170 -2.28 -8.39 -13.71
N SER A 171 -1.34 -8.35 -14.61
CA SER A 171 -0.08 -7.62 -14.43
C SER A 171 0.21 -6.68 -15.60
N MET A 172 0.93 -5.60 -15.31
CA MET A 172 1.42 -4.66 -16.31
C MET A 172 2.46 -5.38 -17.19
N PRO A 173 2.36 -5.32 -18.54
CA PRO A 173 3.39 -5.84 -19.44
C PRO A 173 4.77 -5.21 -19.18
N LEU A 174 5.84 -5.97 -19.40
CA LEU A 174 7.20 -5.51 -19.09
C LEU A 174 7.65 -4.34 -19.98
N ASP A 175 7.22 -4.27 -21.22
CA ASP A 175 7.49 -3.17 -22.13
C ASP A 175 6.85 -1.86 -21.66
N VAL A 176 5.61 -1.93 -21.16
CA VAL A 176 4.91 -0.79 -20.55
C VAL A 176 5.62 -0.38 -19.24
N LEU A 177 5.99 -1.37 -18.40
CA LEU A 177 6.77 -1.10 -17.19
C LEU A 177 8.07 -0.37 -17.49
N GLN A 178 8.80 -0.79 -18.53
CA GLN A 178 10.06 -0.14 -18.94
C GLN A 178 9.83 1.32 -19.33
N GLN A 179 8.77 1.61 -20.08
CA GLN A 179 8.44 2.98 -20.47
C GLN A 179 8.14 3.86 -19.27
N GLU A 180 7.28 3.40 -18.36
CA GLU A 180 6.89 4.12 -17.14
C GLU A 180 8.10 4.39 -16.23
N VAL A 181 8.93 3.38 -15.99
CA VAL A 181 10.12 3.52 -15.14
C VAL A 181 11.13 4.49 -15.75
N SER A 182 11.34 4.43 -17.08
CA SER A 182 12.22 5.35 -17.79
C SER A 182 11.74 6.80 -17.72
N GLN A 183 10.41 7.00 -17.82
CA GLN A 183 9.80 8.32 -17.67
C GLN A 183 10.03 8.87 -16.25
N PHE A 184 9.79 8.08 -15.20
CA PHE A 184 10.05 8.51 -13.83
C PHE A 184 11.51 8.85 -13.57
N ALA A 185 12.44 8.07 -14.14
CA ALA A 185 13.86 8.38 -14.05
C ALA A 185 14.19 9.73 -14.72
N ALA A 186 13.62 10.00 -15.91
CA ALA A 186 13.76 11.27 -16.61
C ALA A 186 13.18 12.47 -15.84
N GLU A 187 12.10 12.25 -15.07
CA GLU A 187 11.49 13.23 -14.14
C GLU A 187 12.29 13.41 -12.83
N GLY A 188 13.40 12.69 -12.66
CA GLY A 188 14.31 12.81 -11.50
C GLY A 188 13.87 12.02 -10.27
N TYR A 189 13.00 11.01 -10.42
CA TYR A 189 12.73 10.06 -9.35
C TYR A 189 13.85 9.03 -9.25
N THR A 190 14.41 8.88 -8.06
CA THR A 190 15.49 7.92 -7.77
C THR A 190 15.00 6.68 -7.02
N GLU A 191 13.81 6.72 -6.42
CA GLU A 191 13.18 5.57 -5.76
C GLU A 191 11.81 5.27 -6.36
N ILE A 192 11.58 4.00 -6.75
CA ILE A 192 10.31 3.47 -7.21
C ILE A 192 9.75 2.50 -6.18
N VAL A 193 8.45 2.60 -5.92
CA VAL A 193 7.71 1.65 -5.07
C VAL A 193 6.73 0.90 -5.96
N LEU A 194 7.01 -0.37 -6.22
CA LEU A 194 6.13 -1.25 -6.97
C LEU A 194 4.93 -1.63 -6.10
N CYS A 195 3.74 -1.34 -6.58
CA CYS A 195 2.48 -1.56 -5.89
C CYS A 195 1.62 -2.58 -6.62
N GLY A 196 0.87 -3.36 -5.87
CA GLY A 196 -0.11 -4.32 -6.39
C GLY A 196 -1.05 -4.77 -5.29
N ILE A 197 -2.10 -5.46 -5.68
CA ILE A 197 -3.01 -6.15 -4.76
C ILE A 197 -2.34 -7.42 -4.24
N ASN A 198 -1.61 -8.12 -5.12
CA ASN A 198 -0.83 -9.30 -4.78
C ASN A 198 0.40 -9.37 -5.69
N LEU A 199 1.44 -8.59 -5.34
CA LEU A 199 2.66 -8.47 -6.15
C LEU A 199 3.36 -9.81 -6.43
N ALA A 200 3.29 -10.75 -5.50
CA ALA A 200 3.93 -12.05 -5.63
C ALA A 200 3.36 -12.90 -6.81
N PHE A 201 2.22 -12.49 -7.38
CA PHE A 201 1.62 -13.12 -8.56
C PHE A 201 1.92 -12.36 -9.86
N TYR A 202 2.73 -11.31 -9.83
CA TYR A 202 3.08 -10.57 -11.05
C TYR A 202 3.64 -11.50 -12.14
N GLY A 203 3.14 -11.33 -13.37
CA GLY A 203 3.62 -12.02 -14.55
C GLY A 203 3.19 -13.47 -14.71
N LYS A 204 2.51 -14.06 -13.72
CA LYS A 204 2.14 -15.51 -13.75
C LYS A 204 1.21 -15.88 -14.89
N GLU A 205 0.38 -14.97 -15.37
CA GLU A 205 -0.56 -15.17 -16.47
C GLU A 205 0.11 -15.34 -17.84
N TRP A 206 1.37 -14.92 -18.00
CA TRP A 206 2.16 -15.10 -19.24
C TRP A 206 3.51 -15.79 -19.02
N GLY A 207 3.74 -16.42 -17.85
CA GLY A 207 4.99 -17.13 -17.56
C GLY A 207 6.16 -16.26 -17.08
N GLY A 208 5.89 -14.96 -16.77
CA GLY A 208 6.83 -14.05 -16.13
C GLY A 208 6.85 -14.16 -14.61
N SER A 209 7.62 -13.28 -13.97
CA SER A 209 7.82 -13.27 -12.53
C SER A 209 7.98 -11.86 -11.96
N LEU A 210 7.78 -11.72 -10.64
CA LEU A 210 8.10 -10.48 -9.93
C LEU A 210 9.57 -10.09 -10.07
N LEU A 211 10.47 -11.07 -10.15
CA LEU A 211 11.90 -10.83 -10.34
C LEU A 211 12.19 -10.08 -11.66
N ASP A 212 11.46 -10.42 -12.74
CA ASP A 212 11.64 -9.74 -14.03
C ASP A 212 11.32 -8.25 -13.90
N ALA A 213 10.20 -7.91 -13.22
CA ALA A 213 9.81 -6.53 -12.98
C ALA A 213 10.82 -5.79 -12.09
N VAL A 214 11.29 -6.41 -11.01
CA VAL A 214 12.26 -5.79 -10.09
C VAL A 214 13.60 -5.58 -10.77
N SER A 215 14.10 -6.59 -11.51
CA SER A 215 15.38 -6.52 -12.25
C SER A 215 15.36 -5.41 -13.29
N LEU A 216 14.28 -5.32 -14.08
CA LEU A 216 14.07 -4.24 -15.05
C LEU A 216 14.16 -2.86 -14.37
N CYS A 217 13.45 -2.67 -13.27
CA CYS A 217 13.47 -1.41 -12.53
C CYS A 217 14.88 -1.10 -11.97
N CYS A 218 15.56 -2.10 -11.40
CA CYS A 218 16.90 -1.94 -10.83
C CYS A 218 17.97 -1.62 -11.90
N GLN A 219 17.77 -2.07 -13.13
CA GLN A 219 18.69 -1.84 -14.27
C GLN A 219 18.41 -0.53 -15.00
N THR A 220 17.26 0.12 -14.73
CA THR A 220 16.93 1.40 -15.38
C THR A 220 17.83 2.52 -14.88
N SER A 221 18.54 3.18 -15.79
CA SER A 221 19.42 4.31 -15.45
C SER A 221 18.68 5.43 -14.73
N GLY A 222 19.27 5.94 -13.65
CA GLY A 222 18.66 6.98 -12.79
C GLY A 222 17.92 6.41 -11.58
N ILE A 223 17.48 5.15 -11.62
CA ILE A 223 16.83 4.50 -10.47
C ILE A 223 17.91 3.93 -9.53
N GLN A 224 17.87 4.35 -8.28
CA GLN A 224 18.80 3.94 -7.23
C GLN A 224 18.16 3.03 -6.18
N ARG A 225 16.83 3.02 -6.10
CA ARG A 225 16.07 2.25 -5.13
C ARG A 225 14.79 1.69 -5.72
N VAL A 226 14.58 0.40 -5.53
CA VAL A 226 13.34 -0.31 -5.90
C VAL A 226 12.77 -0.97 -4.67
N ARG A 227 11.57 -0.61 -4.31
CA ARG A 227 10.85 -1.09 -3.13
C ARG A 227 9.60 -1.85 -3.53
N LEU A 228 9.26 -2.89 -2.77
CA LEU A 228 8.04 -3.66 -2.98
C LEU A 228 6.93 -3.24 -2.00
N GLY A 229 5.68 -3.38 -2.45
CA GLY A 229 4.51 -3.37 -1.59
C GLY A 229 4.34 -4.70 -0.85
N SER A 230 3.08 -5.06 -0.54
CA SER A 230 2.75 -6.29 0.20
C SER A 230 3.04 -7.55 -0.62
N LEU A 231 3.55 -8.57 0.06
CA LEU A 231 3.97 -9.85 -0.49
C LEU A 231 3.26 -11.01 0.23
N GLU A 232 2.86 -12.01 -0.54
CA GLU A 232 2.35 -13.26 0.01
C GLU A 232 3.51 -14.19 0.35
N PRO A 233 3.61 -14.68 1.61
CA PRO A 233 4.74 -15.46 2.10
C PRO A 233 5.06 -16.70 1.27
N GLU A 234 4.05 -17.46 0.86
CA GLU A 234 4.20 -18.71 0.12
C GLU A 234 4.82 -18.56 -1.29
N ARG A 235 5.04 -17.35 -1.74
CA ARG A 235 5.64 -17.05 -3.04
C ARG A 235 7.08 -16.54 -2.95
N MET A 236 7.55 -16.28 -1.74
CA MET A 236 8.90 -15.80 -1.50
C MET A 236 9.86 -16.98 -1.37
N THR A 237 10.30 -17.51 -2.52
CA THR A 237 11.22 -18.67 -2.57
C THR A 237 12.66 -18.24 -2.28
N GLU A 238 13.51 -19.19 -1.89
CA GLU A 238 14.94 -18.94 -1.64
C GLU A 238 15.64 -18.40 -2.91
N ASP A 239 15.38 -18.99 -4.07
CA ASP A 239 15.93 -18.51 -5.36
C ASP A 239 15.55 -17.06 -5.65
N LEU A 240 14.30 -16.66 -5.33
CA LEU A 240 13.89 -15.27 -5.48
C LEU A 240 14.65 -14.37 -4.50
N LEU A 241 14.83 -14.79 -3.25
CA LEU A 241 15.56 -14.00 -2.26
C LEU A 241 17.04 -13.85 -2.64
N ASP A 242 17.68 -14.89 -3.16
CA ASP A 242 19.06 -14.85 -3.64
C ASP A 242 19.20 -13.89 -4.82
N ALA A 243 18.28 -13.95 -5.77
CA ALA A 243 18.27 -13.05 -6.91
C ALA A 243 18.03 -11.58 -6.51
N LEU A 244 17.12 -11.33 -5.56
CA LEU A 244 16.88 -9.98 -5.02
C LEU A 244 18.10 -9.44 -4.26
N ALA A 245 18.81 -10.30 -3.50
CA ALA A 245 20.02 -9.91 -2.80
C ALA A 245 21.18 -9.51 -3.73
N ALA A 246 21.19 -10.04 -4.95
CA ALA A 246 22.15 -9.68 -5.98
C ALA A 246 21.87 -8.32 -6.65
N LEU A 247 20.73 -7.67 -6.38
CA LEU A 247 20.35 -6.38 -6.99
C LEU A 247 20.67 -5.20 -6.05
N PRO A 248 21.72 -4.39 -6.34
CA PRO A 248 22.15 -3.31 -5.42
C PRO A 248 21.10 -2.22 -5.17
N ALA A 249 20.19 -2.00 -6.13
CA ALA A 249 19.12 -1.02 -5.99
C ALA A 249 17.89 -1.56 -5.24
N PHE A 250 17.83 -2.85 -4.94
CA PHE A 250 16.72 -3.43 -4.19
C PHE A 250 16.70 -2.93 -2.73
N CYS A 251 15.54 -2.52 -2.27
CA CYS A 251 15.32 -2.06 -0.89
C CYS A 251 14.91 -3.23 0.00
N PRO A 252 15.70 -3.61 1.02
CA PRO A 252 15.43 -4.77 1.88
C PRO A 252 14.35 -4.48 2.93
N GLN A 253 13.19 -4.06 2.48
CA GLN A 253 11.99 -3.88 3.28
C GLN A 253 10.93 -4.86 2.76
N PHE A 254 10.55 -5.82 3.59
CA PHE A 254 9.61 -6.87 3.26
C PHE A 254 8.32 -6.67 4.08
N HIS A 255 7.21 -6.46 3.39
CA HIS A 255 5.90 -6.47 4.03
C HIS A 255 5.25 -7.83 3.71
N LEU A 256 5.30 -8.74 4.68
CA LEU A 256 4.81 -10.12 4.56
C LEU A 256 3.49 -10.24 5.33
N SER A 257 2.39 -10.53 4.63
CA SER A 257 1.06 -10.59 5.25
C SER A 257 0.88 -11.89 6.06
N LEU A 258 1.19 -11.88 7.37
CA LEU A 258 1.03 -13.03 8.27
C LEU A 258 -0.44 -13.36 8.55
N GLN A 259 -1.23 -12.36 8.87
CA GLN A 259 -2.65 -12.39 9.26
C GLN A 259 -2.91 -13.01 10.65
N SER A 260 -2.32 -14.14 11.02
CA SER A 260 -2.37 -14.76 12.34
C SER A 260 -1.09 -15.55 12.62
N GLY A 261 -0.66 -15.59 13.86
CA GLY A 261 0.45 -16.44 14.33
C GLY A 261 -0.01 -17.79 14.88
N CYS A 262 -1.21 -18.24 14.55
CA CYS A 262 -1.76 -19.54 14.95
C CYS A 262 -2.18 -20.33 13.71
N ASP A 263 -1.68 -21.55 13.55
CA ASP A 263 -1.93 -22.40 12.38
C ASP A 263 -3.40 -22.80 12.23
N HIS A 264 -4.12 -23.01 13.35
CA HIS A 264 -5.57 -23.23 13.31
C HIS A 264 -6.29 -22.07 12.66
N THR A 265 -6.02 -20.83 13.10
CA THR A 265 -6.63 -19.62 12.53
C THR A 265 -6.22 -19.38 11.08
N LEU A 266 -4.94 -19.60 10.73
CA LEU A 266 -4.46 -19.49 9.34
C LEU A 266 -5.21 -20.44 8.39
N LYS A 267 -5.43 -21.68 8.82
CA LYS A 267 -6.21 -22.66 8.04
C LYS A 267 -7.65 -22.19 7.82
N GLU A 268 -8.31 -21.71 8.86
CA GLU A 268 -9.68 -21.17 8.77
C GLU A 268 -9.76 -19.89 7.90
N MET A 269 -8.69 -19.11 7.85
CA MET A 269 -8.51 -17.96 6.95
C MET A 269 -8.25 -18.37 5.49
N HIS A 270 -8.08 -19.67 5.20
CA HIS A 270 -7.63 -20.22 3.91
C HIS A 270 -6.24 -19.70 3.49
N ARG A 271 -5.33 -19.55 4.47
CA ARG A 271 -3.92 -19.25 4.18
C ARG A 271 -3.19 -20.55 3.78
N ARG A 272 -2.16 -20.41 2.95
CA ARG A 272 -1.47 -21.53 2.30
C ARG A 272 -0.04 -21.73 2.86
N TYR A 273 0.18 -21.30 4.07
CA TYR A 273 1.44 -21.46 4.81
C TYR A 273 1.13 -21.67 6.29
N THR A 274 2.10 -22.23 6.99
CA THR A 274 2.12 -22.41 8.43
C THR A 274 2.99 -21.35 9.10
N THR A 275 2.87 -21.23 10.42
CA THR A 275 3.74 -20.37 11.24
C THR A 275 5.21 -20.81 11.13
N GLN A 276 5.48 -22.10 11.04
CA GLN A 276 6.84 -22.65 10.85
C GLN A 276 7.44 -22.20 9.51
N GLU A 277 6.69 -22.32 8.39
CA GLU A 277 7.15 -21.89 7.08
C GLU A 277 7.36 -20.36 7.04
N TYR A 278 6.50 -19.60 7.70
CA TYR A 278 6.66 -18.15 7.81
C TYR A 278 7.91 -17.77 8.61
N ALA A 279 8.19 -18.45 9.72
CA ALA A 279 9.39 -18.24 10.52
C ALA A 279 10.66 -18.57 9.72
N ALA A 280 10.66 -19.69 8.99
CA ALA A 280 11.75 -20.08 8.09
C ALA A 280 12.02 -19.01 7.01
N LEU A 281 10.96 -18.48 6.39
CA LEU A 281 11.09 -17.38 5.43
C LEU A 281 11.71 -16.13 6.08
N CYS A 282 11.27 -15.72 7.26
CA CYS A 282 11.85 -14.58 7.97
C CYS A 282 13.35 -14.80 8.29
N ALA A 283 13.74 -16.00 8.68
CA ALA A 283 15.14 -16.35 8.90
C ALA A 283 15.95 -16.29 7.59
N ALA A 284 15.42 -16.82 6.49
CA ALA A 284 16.04 -16.79 5.17
C ALA A 284 16.24 -15.36 4.66
N ILE A 285 15.28 -14.45 4.90
CA ILE A 285 15.42 -13.04 4.59
C ILE A 285 16.54 -12.39 5.40
N ARG A 286 16.56 -12.58 6.72
CA ARG A 286 17.57 -11.98 7.60
C ARG A 286 18.98 -12.46 7.31
N SER A 287 19.15 -13.71 6.88
CA SER A 287 20.46 -14.24 6.51
C SER A 287 21.04 -13.59 5.24
N ARG A 288 20.17 -13.23 4.29
CA ARG A 288 20.57 -12.61 3.01
C ARG A 288 20.63 -11.09 3.09
N PHE A 289 19.83 -10.50 3.97
CA PHE A 289 19.73 -9.05 4.15
C PHE A 289 19.97 -8.69 5.63
N PRO A 290 21.25 -8.55 6.06
CA PRO A 290 21.58 -8.30 7.48
C PRO A 290 20.95 -6.99 8.03
N VAL A 291 20.76 -5.99 7.16
CA VAL A 291 20.06 -4.75 7.49
C VAL A 291 18.74 -4.74 6.72
N CYS A 292 17.72 -5.36 7.25
CA CYS A 292 16.39 -5.41 6.65
C CYS A 292 15.29 -5.04 7.65
N ALA A 293 14.12 -4.73 7.14
CA ALA A 293 12.89 -4.61 7.93
C ALA A 293 11.85 -5.60 7.42
N ILE A 294 11.32 -6.43 8.33
CA ILE A 294 10.15 -7.26 8.07
C ILE A 294 8.98 -6.63 8.80
N THR A 295 7.94 -6.28 8.04
CA THR A 295 6.69 -5.73 8.56
C THR A 295 5.53 -6.65 8.20
N THR A 296 4.46 -6.62 8.98
CA THR A 296 3.33 -7.53 8.78
C THR A 296 1.99 -6.91 9.13
N ASP A 297 0.93 -7.57 8.66
CA ASP A 297 -0.45 -7.37 9.07
C ASP A 297 -0.88 -8.53 9.97
N ILE A 298 -1.53 -8.24 11.11
CA ILE A 298 -2.16 -9.22 11.99
C ILE A 298 -3.60 -8.82 12.23
N MET A 299 -4.50 -9.79 12.02
CA MET A 299 -5.94 -9.66 12.26
C MET A 299 -6.29 -10.39 13.55
N VAL A 300 -7.02 -9.73 14.44
CA VAL A 300 -7.50 -10.30 15.71
C VAL A 300 -9.01 -10.43 15.71
N GLY A 301 -9.51 -11.46 16.40
CA GLY A 301 -10.93 -11.72 16.52
C GLY A 301 -11.58 -12.25 15.24
N PHE A 302 -10.84 -13.06 14.48
CA PHE A 302 -11.39 -13.83 13.38
C PHE A 302 -12.44 -14.82 13.90
N PRO A 303 -13.55 -15.12 13.18
CA PRO A 303 -14.57 -16.07 13.64
C PRO A 303 -13.96 -17.40 14.07
N GLY A 304 -14.32 -17.86 15.26
CA GLY A 304 -13.80 -19.11 15.84
C GLY A 304 -12.44 -19.00 16.52
N GLU A 305 -11.74 -17.83 16.46
CA GLU A 305 -10.47 -17.64 17.17
C GLU A 305 -10.69 -17.76 18.71
N THR A 306 -10.12 -18.80 19.33
CA THR A 306 -10.17 -19.00 20.77
C THR A 306 -9.16 -18.11 21.52
N ASP A 307 -9.23 -18.07 22.85
CA ASP A 307 -8.21 -17.37 23.65
C ASP A 307 -6.85 -18.07 23.56
N ALA A 308 -6.83 -19.39 23.38
CA ALA A 308 -5.61 -20.14 23.15
C ALA A 308 -4.98 -19.80 21.79
N ASP A 309 -5.79 -19.75 20.71
CA ASP A 309 -5.32 -19.34 19.37
C ASP A 309 -4.74 -17.93 19.39
N PHE A 310 -5.40 -17.00 20.10
CA PHE A 310 -4.89 -15.64 20.24
C PHE A 310 -3.59 -15.58 21.03
N ALA A 311 -3.47 -16.35 22.13
CA ALA A 311 -2.24 -16.41 22.92
C ALA A 311 -1.07 -16.98 22.10
N GLU A 312 -1.32 -18.02 21.29
CA GLU A 312 -0.34 -18.58 20.35
C GLU A 312 0.10 -17.53 19.32
N SER A 313 -0.88 -16.81 18.72
CA SER A 313 -0.62 -15.75 17.75
C SER A 313 0.21 -14.60 18.33
N LEU A 314 -0.06 -14.22 19.58
CA LEU A 314 0.69 -13.16 20.28
C LEU A 314 2.14 -13.60 20.54
N ALA A 315 2.34 -14.81 21.07
CA ALA A 315 3.67 -15.36 21.34
C ALA A 315 4.49 -15.54 20.04
N PHE A 316 3.86 -16.01 18.96
CA PHE A 316 4.51 -16.10 17.66
C PHE A 316 4.93 -14.72 17.14
N ALA A 317 4.04 -13.72 17.19
CA ALA A 317 4.36 -12.37 16.73
C ALA A 317 5.52 -11.74 17.51
N GLU A 318 5.61 -11.99 18.82
CA GLU A 318 6.71 -11.56 19.68
C GLU A 318 8.04 -12.19 19.24
N SER A 319 8.05 -13.51 19.00
CA SER A 319 9.25 -14.22 18.58
C SER A 319 9.81 -13.77 17.23
N MET A 320 8.98 -13.22 16.35
CA MET A 320 9.36 -12.82 15.00
C MET A 320 10.12 -11.50 14.93
N GLN A 321 10.16 -10.69 15.98
CA GLN A 321 10.90 -9.42 16.02
C GLN A 321 10.61 -8.51 14.81
N PHE A 322 9.34 -8.26 14.53
CA PHE A 322 8.92 -7.41 13.42
C PHE A 322 9.36 -5.96 13.59
N ALA A 323 9.75 -5.33 12.49
CA ALA A 323 10.00 -3.89 12.44
C ALA A 323 8.71 -3.07 12.65
N LYS A 324 7.58 -3.61 12.23
CA LYS A 324 6.24 -3.00 12.43
C LYS A 324 5.16 -4.06 12.24
N ILE A 325 4.16 -4.03 13.09
CA ILE A 325 2.93 -4.83 12.98
C ILE A 325 1.77 -3.88 12.79
N HIS A 326 1.00 -4.08 11.73
CA HIS A 326 -0.28 -3.42 11.52
C HIS A 326 -1.38 -4.31 12.07
N VAL A 327 -2.04 -3.87 13.14
CA VAL A 327 -3.07 -4.65 13.85
C VAL A 327 -4.45 -4.23 13.35
N PHE A 328 -5.25 -5.21 12.94
CA PHE A 328 -6.62 -5.03 12.49
C PHE A 328 -7.58 -5.90 13.31
N ARG A 329 -8.75 -5.37 13.63
CA ARG A 329 -9.86 -6.21 14.08
C ARG A 329 -10.54 -6.83 12.87
N TYR A 330 -10.89 -8.10 12.96
CA TYR A 330 -11.73 -8.70 11.94
C TYR A 330 -13.01 -7.88 11.73
N SER A 331 -13.30 -7.58 10.48
CA SER A 331 -14.48 -6.84 10.05
C SER A 331 -15.25 -7.68 9.03
N PRO A 332 -16.47 -8.14 9.35
CA PRO A 332 -17.28 -8.92 8.42
C PRO A 332 -17.50 -8.16 7.11
N ARG A 333 -17.28 -8.86 5.98
CA ARG A 333 -17.56 -8.31 4.64
C ARG A 333 -18.65 -9.16 4.00
N THR A 334 -19.79 -8.55 3.72
CA THR A 334 -20.93 -9.21 3.07
C THR A 334 -20.47 -9.97 1.83
N GLY A 335 -20.91 -11.19 1.67
CA GLY A 335 -20.52 -12.07 0.56
C GLY A 335 -19.32 -12.97 0.85
N THR A 336 -18.48 -12.68 1.85
CA THR A 336 -17.33 -13.54 2.20
C THR A 336 -17.74 -14.75 3.04
N PRO A 337 -17.02 -15.90 2.92
CA PRO A 337 -17.26 -17.09 3.75
C PRO A 337 -17.20 -16.79 5.26
N ALA A 338 -16.19 -16.06 5.72
CA ALA A 338 -16.03 -15.74 7.14
C ALA A 338 -17.16 -14.89 7.72
N ALA A 339 -17.80 -14.03 6.92
CA ALA A 339 -18.94 -13.23 7.38
C ALA A 339 -20.19 -14.08 7.65
N LYS A 340 -20.30 -15.27 7.06
CA LYS A 340 -21.44 -16.18 7.22
C LYS A 340 -21.28 -17.14 8.39
N ARG A 341 -20.12 -17.17 9.04
CA ARG A 341 -19.86 -18.07 10.18
C ARG A 341 -20.69 -17.68 11.39
N PRO A 342 -21.25 -18.67 12.14
CA PRO A 342 -22.05 -18.40 13.33
C PRO A 342 -21.21 -18.03 14.57
N ASP A 343 -19.94 -18.38 14.59
CA ASP A 343 -18.98 -18.22 15.69
C ASP A 343 -18.25 -16.88 15.66
N GLN A 344 -18.97 -15.80 15.37
CA GLN A 344 -18.45 -14.45 15.37
C GLN A 344 -17.98 -14.02 16.78
N ILE A 345 -16.82 -13.40 16.84
CA ILE A 345 -16.25 -12.88 18.08
C ILE A 345 -16.86 -11.53 18.42
N SER A 346 -17.19 -11.31 19.71
CA SER A 346 -17.76 -10.04 20.17
C SER A 346 -16.78 -8.86 20.01
N ASP A 347 -17.31 -7.66 19.82
CA ASP A 347 -16.46 -6.48 19.63
C ASP A 347 -15.63 -6.13 20.87
N SER A 348 -16.10 -6.47 22.07
CA SER A 348 -15.34 -6.32 23.31
C SER A 348 -14.09 -7.20 23.33
N VAL A 349 -14.22 -8.48 22.95
CA VAL A 349 -13.10 -9.42 22.85
C VAL A 349 -12.12 -8.99 21.76
N LYS A 350 -12.62 -8.61 20.56
CA LYS A 350 -11.78 -8.05 19.49
C LYS A 350 -10.99 -6.83 19.95
N HIS A 351 -11.63 -5.95 20.74
CA HIS A 351 -10.97 -4.77 21.29
C HIS A 351 -9.85 -5.13 22.26
N THR A 352 -10.11 -6.03 23.21
CA THR A 352 -9.11 -6.49 24.19
C THR A 352 -7.89 -7.11 23.47
N ARG A 353 -8.12 -8.01 22.50
CA ARG A 353 -7.06 -8.64 21.71
C ARG A 353 -6.30 -7.62 20.88
N MET A 354 -6.99 -6.63 20.31
CA MET A 354 -6.35 -5.55 19.55
C MET A 354 -5.41 -4.73 20.44
N VAL A 355 -5.83 -4.35 21.64
CA VAL A 355 -4.98 -3.59 22.57
C VAL A 355 -3.74 -4.36 22.95
N ALA A 356 -3.87 -5.65 23.29
CA ALA A 356 -2.72 -6.48 23.62
C ALA A 356 -1.73 -6.62 22.44
N MET A 357 -2.22 -6.87 21.22
CA MET A 357 -1.38 -6.98 20.04
C MET A 357 -0.74 -5.64 19.65
N GLN A 358 -1.44 -4.49 19.85
CA GLN A 358 -0.87 -3.15 19.62
C GLN A 358 0.26 -2.84 20.60
N GLN A 359 0.13 -3.24 21.87
CA GLN A 359 1.18 -3.06 22.85
C GLN A 359 2.45 -3.85 22.48
N LEU A 360 2.29 -5.09 22.02
CA LEU A 360 3.40 -5.86 21.44
C LEU A 360 4.01 -5.16 20.23
N ALA A 361 3.17 -4.66 19.32
CA ALA A 361 3.63 -3.96 18.11
C ALA A 361 4.46 -2.71 18.44
N GLU A 362 4.10 -1.95 19.46
CA GLU A 362 4.86 -0.78 19.94
C GLU A 362 6.20 -1.19 20.55
N THR A 363 6.22 -2.25 21.37
CA THR A 363 7.46 -2.82 21.94
C THR A 363 8.40 -3.28 20.84
N ALA A 364 7.90 -4.06 19.88
CA ALA A 364 8.69 -4.57 18.74
C ALA A 364 9.24 -3.39 17.90
N ARG A 365 8.42 -2.36 17.65
CA ARG A 365 8.82 -1.16 16.91
C ARG A 365 9.96 -0.44 17.60
N THR A 366 9.87 -0.21 18.91
CA THR A 366 10.91 0.45 19.70
C THR A 366 12.22 -0.35 19.68
N ALA A 367 12.15 -1.66 19.89
CA ALA A 367 13.31 -2.54 19.82
C ALA A 367 13.97 -2.51 18.43
N PHE A 368 13.17 -2.55 17.36
CA PHE A 368 13.68 -2.44 15.99
C PHE A 368 14.41 -1.12 15.76
N LEU A 369 13.84 0.03 16.15
CA LEU A 369 14.47 1.32 15.97
C LEU A 369 15.77 1.43 16.78
N SER A 370 15.77 0.97 18.02
CA SER A 370 16.97 0.94 18.87
C SER A 370 18.08 0.09 18.28
N SER A 371 17.77 -1.00 17.59
CA SER A 371 18.77 -1.85 16.89
C SER A 371 19.48 -1.13 15.73
N ARG A 372 19.02 0.05 15.31
CA ARG A 372 19.66 0.86 14.27
C ARG A 372 20.71 1.80 14.80
N ILE A 373 20.76 2.03 16.11
CA ILE A 373 21.75 2.90 16.74
C ILE A 373 23.16 2.34 16.47
N GLY A 374 24.05 3.22 16.08
CA GLY A 374 25.41 2.87 15.70
C GLY A 374 25.60 2.48 14.24
N LEU A 375 24.53 2.30 13.44
CA LEU A 375 24.66 2.06 12.00
C LEU A 375 24.85 3.35 11.22
N THR A 376 25.58 3.27 10.11
CA THR A 376 25.67 4.34 9.11
C THR A 376 24.93 3.90 7.86
N LEU A 377 23.81 4.55 7.55
CA LEU A 377 22.88 4.12 6.52
C LEU A 377 22.60 5.24 5.50
N PRO A 378 22.41 4.91 4.21
CA PRO A 378 21.99 5.89 3.22
C PRO A 378 20.53 6.27 3.44
N VAL A 379 20.23 7.56 3.56
CA VAL A 379 18.90 8.11 3.81
C VAL A 379 18.46 8.94 2.61
N LEU A 380 17.31 8.58 2.01
CA LEU A 380 16.64 9.42 1.01
C LEU A 380 15.78 10.45 1.74
N PHE A 381 16.14 11.73 1.62
CA PHE A 381 15.42 12.83 2.26
C PHE A 381 14.15 13.21 1.52
N GLU A 382 13.12 13.52 2.29
CA GLU A 382 11.78 13.83 1.82
C GLU A 382 11.45 15.32 1.98
N ARG A 383 10.20 15.68 1.64
CA ARG A 383 9.68 17.00 1.91
C ARG A 383 9.69 17.25 3.42
N GLU A 384 10.20 18.39 3.81
CA GLU A 384 10.21 18.82 5.19
C GLU A 384 8.77 19.02 5.68
N ARG A 385 8.47 18.42 6.82
CA ARG A 385 7.18 18.55 7.51
C ARG A 385 7.29 19.41 8.75
N ASP A 386 8.51 19.60 9.22
CA ASP A 386 8.89 20.34 10.41
C ASP A 386 10.14 21.15 10.07
N ALA A 387 10.11 22.44 10.39
CA ALA A 387 11.25 23.34 10.13
C ALA A 387 12.51 22.99 10.97
N ALA A 388 12.35 22.20 12.03
CA ALA A 388 13.45 21.81 12.91
C ALA A 388 14.24 20.59 12.41
N PHE A 389 13.66 19.79 11.48
CA PHE A 389 14.28 18.54 11.05
C PHE A 389 14.13 18.29 9.54
N HIS A 390 15.19 17.78 8.93
CA HIS A 390 15.07 17.07 7.67
C HIS A 390 14.66 15.62 7.94
N ASN A 391 13.65 15.13 7.20
CA ASN A 391 13.10 13.79 7.36
C ASN A 391 13.47 12.93 6.15
N GLY A 392 13.76 11.67 6.37
CA GLY A 392 14.02 10.71 5.31
C GLY A 392 13.84 9.27 5.72
N HIS A 393 14.10 8.35 4.80
CA HIS A 393 14.05 6.91 5.07
C HIS A 393 15.27 6.19 4.49
N THR A 394 15.69 5.17 5.20
CA THR A 394 16.72 4.22 4.75
C THR A 394 16.18 3.24 3.69
N PRO A 395 17.01 2.40 3.06
CA PRO A 395 16.54 1.34 2.17
C PRO A 395 15.56 0.37 2.83
N ASP A 396 15.76 0.00 4.10
CA ASP A 396 14.84 -0.84 4.88
C ASP A 396 13.61 -0.09 5.43
N PHE A 397 13.42 1.17 5.01
CA PHE A 397 12.31 2.05 5.37
C PHE A 397 12.29 2.48 6.86
N THR A 398 13.45 2.46 7.52
CA THR A 398 13.60 3.09 8.84
C THR A 398 13.47 4.60 8.70
N PRO A 399 12.55 5.27 9.42
CA PRO A 399 12.44 6.72 9.40
C PRO A 399 13.61 7.33 10.16
N VAL A 400 14.22 8.36 9.56
CA VAL A 400 15.37 9.08 10.10
C VAL A 400 15.11 10.57 10.08
N LYS A 401 15.48 11.26 11.16
CA LYS A 401 15.48 12.71 11.29
C LYS A 401 16.89 13.22 11.58
N ILE A 402 17.27 14.31 10.94
CA ILE A 402 18.48 15.05 11.27
C ILE A 402 18.12 16.51 11.55
N PRO A 403 18.81 17.22 12.47
CA PRO A 403 18.56 18.63 12.71
C PRO A 403 18.68 19.46 11.43
N ALA A 404 17.73 20.39 11.21
CA ALA A 404 17.79 21.33 10.10
C ALA A 404 18.62 22.54 10.52
N GLU A 405 19.69 22.84 9.78
CA GLU A 405 20.45 24.09 9.95
C GLU A 405 19.73 25.23 9.22
N LYS A 406 19.54 26.37 9.88
CA LYS A 406 18.70 27.49 9.43
C LYS A 406 19.07 28.11 8.07
N GLU A 407 20.23 27.79 7.51
CA GLU A 407 20.74 28.37 6.25
C GLU A 407 21.04 27.37 5.14
N LYS A 408 20.73 26.08 5.32
CA LYS A 408 21.03 25.06 4.31
C LYS A 408 19.88 24.80 3.33
N LYS A 409 20.27 24.54 2.06
CA LYS A 409 19.39 24.12 0.97
C LYS A 409 18.61 22.84 1.32
N SER A 410 17.36 22.74 0.87
CA SER A 410 16.55 21.54 1.03
C SER A 410 17.30 20.28 0.55
N LEU A 411 17.29 19.24 1.37
CA LEU A 411 17.90 17.94 1.07
C LEU A 411 16.96 17.02 0.27
N ARG A 412 15.77 17.47 -0.03
CA ARG A 412 14.72 16.69 -0.68
C ARG A 412 15.22 16.02 -1.96
N LYS A 413 14.80 14.75 -2.18
CA LYS A 413 15.19 13.87 -3.29
C LYS A 413 16.68 13.52 -3.35
N SER A 414 17.45 13.86 -2.32
CA SER A 414 18.88 13.52 -2.24
C SER A 414 19.10 12.36 -1.25
N ILE A 415 20.15 11.58 -1.51
CA ILE A 415 20.57 10.49 -0.62
C ILE A 415 21.89 10.87 0.03
N PHE A 416 21.91 10.86 1.37
CA PHE A 416 23.10 11.08 2.19
C PHE A 416 23.27 9.95 3.18
N TYR A 417 24.52 9.65 3.56
CA TYR A 417 24.82 8.72 4.64
C TYR A 417 24.63 9.39 5.99
N VAL A 418 23.86 8.74 6.87
CA VAL A 418 23.56 9.24 8.21
C VAL A 418 24.03 8.21 9.23
N ARG A 419 24.83 8.66 10.21
CA ARG A 419 25.17 7.90 11.41
C ARG A 419 24.01 8.03 12.37
N ILE A 420 23.41 6.89 12.74
CA ILE A 420 22.29 6.83 13.69
C ILE A 420 22.87 6.85 15.10
N GLU A 421 22.42 7.78 15.94
CA GLU A 421 22.92 7.98 17.30
C GLU A 421 21.87 7.69 18.36
N GLU A 422 20.61 8.00 18.06
CA GLU A 422 19.50 7.87 19.00
C GLU A 422 18.24 7.37 18.27
N SER A 423 17.28 6.88 19.04
CA SER A 423 15.94 6.55 18.55
C SER A 423 14.88 6.80 19.62
N ASP A 424 13.68 7.14 19.17
CA ASP A 424 12.45 7.12 19.98
C ASP A 424 11.50 6.02 19.44
N SER A 425 10.25 6.00 19.88
CA SER A 425 9.23 5.05 19.40
C SER A 425 8.80 5.30 17.95
N ALA A 426 9.12 6.46 17.36
CA ALA A 426 8.68 6.88 16.04
C ALA A 426 9.77 6.79 14.97
N CYS A 427 10.99 7.24 15.28
CA CYS A 427 12.08 7.40 14.32
C CYS A 427 13.47 7.31 14.97
N CYS A 428 14.50 7.23 14.12
CA CYS A 428 15.89 7.38 14.49
C CYS A 428 16.37 8.82 14.28
N PHE A 429 17.40 9.22 15.03
CA PHE A 429 18.07 10.52 14.92
C PHE A 429 19.57 10.32 14.66
N GLY A 430 20.18 11.25 13.94
CA GLY A 430 21.61 11.19 13.63
C GLY A 430 22.09 12.42 12.89
N HIS A 431 23.27 12.31 12.28
CA HIS A 431 23.87 13.35 11.48
C HIS A 431 24.48 12.82 10.18
N ILE A 432 24.62 13.68 9.19
CA ILE A 432 25.24 13.33 7.89
C ILE A 432 26.74 13.10 8.10
N VAL A 433 27.23 12.01 7.51
CA VAL A 433 28.67 11.67 7.47
C VAL A 433 29.15 11.46 6.02
N PRO A 434 30.44 11.62 5.73
CA PRO A 434 31.01 11.28 4.44
C PRO A 434 30.79 9.79 4.09
N LYS A 435 30.60 9.49 2.81
CA LYS A 435 30.37 8.11 2.31
C LYS A 435 31.51 7.16 2.69
N ASP A 436 32.74 7.65 2.73
CA ASP A 436 33.94 6.84 3.03
C ASP A 436 33.93 6.25 4.46
N ASN A 437 33.23 6.89 5.39
CA ASN A 437 33.06 6.39 6.75
C ASN A 437 31.98 5.31 6.89
N ALA A 438 31.21 5.01 5.82
CA ALA A 438 30.17 4.00 5.84
C ALA A 438 30.74 2.56 5.83
N ASN A 439 31.92 2.35 5.24
CA ASN A 439 32.53 1.02 5.08
C ASN A 439 33.31 0.52 6.32
N SER A 440 33.59 1.38 7.30
CA SER A 440 34.34 0.99 8.50
C SER A 440 33.51 0.30 9.58
N SER A 441 32.18 0.47 9.56
CA SER A 441 31.26 -0.03 10.60
C SER A 441 30.70 -1.44 10.33
N GLN A 442 31.02 -2.07 9.20
CA GLN A 442 30.55 -3.44 8.85
C GLN A 442 31.58 -4.54 9.12
N LYS A 443 32.75 -4.21 9.74
CA LYS A 443 33.86 -5.14 9.96
C LYS A 443 34.19 -5.43 11.44
N GLU A 444 33.33 -5.03 12.39
CA GLU A 444 33.49 -5.43 13.80
C GLU A 444 32.37 -6.36 14.25
#